data_9aded87b401eb41047cda0e0c2a751c3
#
_entry.id   9aded87b401eb41047cda0e0c2a751c3
#
_cell.length_a   1.000
_cell.length_b   1.000
_cell.length_c   1.000
_cell.angle_alpha   90.00
_cell.angle_beta   90.00
_cell.angle_gamma   90.00
#
_symmetry.space_group_name_H-M   'P 1'
#
loop_
_entity.id
_entity.type
_entity.pdbx_description
1 polymer ?
#
loop_
_entity_poly.entity_id
_entity_poly.type
_entity_poly.pdbx_seq_one_letter_code
_entity_poly.pdbx_strand_id
1 'polypeptide(L)'
;MKKNRIAAGILAIACGFCISGCGDSGESSSTVSEATTTVAEAETQVETKAQAETQTEKPASDAEFAFEIVSTAMSTDYEGKSVLVVEYNFTNNSDETTSFTFACRDKVFQNGIECDSSVIGCDDVDSQMQLTDIQPGTTYTLKVGYHAEAGAPVDIQITSLFGDETYLEQTVEI
;
A
#
# COMPACT_ATOMS: atom_id res chain seq x y z
N MET A 1 -23.58 35.17 29.12
CA MET A 1 -23.28 36.45 28.48
C MET A 1 -21.79 36.70 28.54
N LYS A 2 -21.07 36.55 27.43
CA LYS A 2 -19.87 37.29 27.04
C LYS A 2 -19.53 36.88 25.61
N LYS A 3 -19.85 37.73 24.68
CA LYS A 3 -19.46 37.68 23.27
C LYS A 3 -18.03 38.20 23.18
N ASN A 4 -17.13 37.48 22.48
CA ASN A 4 -15.90 38.12 21.96
C ASN A 4 -15.82 37.80 20.46
N ARG A 5 -15.93 38.93 19.72
CA ARG A 5 -15.66 39.08 18.28
C ARG A 5 -14.25 39.66 18.17
N ILE A 6 -13.41 39.15 17.33
CA ILE A 6 -12.22 39.77 16.73
C ILE A 6 -11.91 38.92 15.51
N ALA A 7 -11.98 39.36 14.36
CA ALA A 7 -11.51 40.42 13.48
C ALA A 7 -10.69 39.77 12.35
N ALA A 8 -11.10 40.13 11.15
CA ALA A 8 -10.53 39.75 9.86
C ALA A 8 -9.10 40.28 9.69
N GLY A 9 -8.28 39.48 9.01
CA GLY A 9 -7.00 39.90 8.45
C GLY A 9 -6.84 39.33 7.05
N ILE A 10 -7.16 40.19 6.06
CA ILE A 10 -6.87 40.00 4.64
C ILE A 10 -5.41 40.37 4.44
N LEU A 11 -4.61 39.47 3.87
CA LEU A 11 -3.34 39.86 3.25
C LEU A 11 -3.23 39.24 1.87
N ALA A 12 -3.51 40.05 0.87
CA ALA A 12 -3.21 39.79 -0.54
C ALA A 12 -1.76 40.17 -0.82
N ILE A 13 -0.97 39.30 -1.41
CA ILE A 13 0.27 39.66 -2.09
C ILE A 13 0.24 39.03 -3.47
N ALA A 14 0.06 39.91 -4.44
CA ALA A 14 0.29 39.68 -5.87
C ALA A 14 1.72 40.16 -6.21
N CYS A 15 2.47 39.36 -6.94
CA CYS A 15 3.59 39.72 -7.83
C CYS A 15 3.84 38.46 -8.63
N GLY A 16 3.64 38.32 -9.90
CA GLY A 16 3.89 39.18 -11.05
C GLY A 16 5.37 39.25 -11.39
N PHE A 17 5.86 38.37 -12.30
CA PHE A 17 6.66 38.82 -13.42
C PHE A 17 7.06 37.67 -14.38
N CYS A 18 6.74 37.90 -15.63
CA CYS A 18 7.21 37.20 -16.84
C CYS A 18 8.73 37.32 -17.00
N ILE A 19 9.35 36.40 -17.73
CA ILE A 19 10.26 36.78 -18.83
C ILE A 19 10.37 35.58 -19.81
N SER A 20 10.09 35.91 -21.06
CA SER A 20 10.35 35.19 -22.29
C SER A 20 11.85 35.03 -22.56
N GLY A 21 12.24 33.92 -23.18
CA GLY A 21 13.54 33.73 -23.78
C GLY A 21 13.44 32.71 -24.92
N CYS A 22 13.32 33.26 -26.12
CA CYS A 22 13.36 32.59 -27.42
C CYS A 22 14.82 32.56 -27.90
N GLY A 23 15.20 31.53 -28.68
CA GLY A 23 16.48 31.45 -29.41
C GLY A 23 16.90 30.00 -29.53
N ASP A 24 17.02 29.42 -30.56
CA ASP A 24 17.20 29.53 -32.01
C ASP A 24 18.08 28.35 -32.44
N SER A 25 17.75 27.83 -33.55
CA SER A 25 18.26 26.84 -34.51
C SER A 25 19.76 26.49 -34.48
N GLY A 26 20.05 25.23 -34.84
CA GLY A 26 21.36 24.77 -35.30
C GLY A 26 21.30 23.35 -35.86
N GLU A 27 21.00 23.22 -37.16
CA GLU A 27 21.27 22.03 -38.01
C GLU A 27 22.76 21.83 -38.22
N SER A 28 23.21 20.59 -38.29
CA SER A 28 24.08 19.99 -39.32
C SER A 28 24.57 18.61 -38.93
N SER A 29 24.14 17.57 -39.56
CA SER A 29 24.66 16.88 -40.75
C SER A 29 25.93 16.05 -40.54
N SER A 30 25.66 14.72 -40.69
CA SER A 30 26.48 13.66 -41.36
C SER A 30 27.91 13.38 -40.90
N THR A 31 28.24 12.15 -40.59
CA THR A 31 28.84 11.21 -41.56
C THR A 31 29.00 9.79 -41.02
N VAL A 32 28.78 8.84 -41.90
CA VAL A 32 28.99 7.41 -41.84
C VAL A 32 30.47 7.06 -41.62
N SER A 33 30.76 6.06 -40.84
CA SER A 33 31.87 5.14 -41.12
C SER A 33 31.66 3.79 -40.49
N GLU A 34 31.52 2.77 -41.32
CA GLU A 34 31.62 1.35 -41.00
C GLU A 34 33.02 1.01 -40.54
N ALA A 35 33.13 0.13 -39.56
CA ALA A 35 34.22 -0.85 -39.50
C ALA A 35 33.79 -2.04 -38.62
N THR A 36 33.60 -3.14 -39.28
CA THR A 36 33.54 -4.52 -38.86
C THR A 36 34.73 -4.93 -37.98
N THR A 37 34.53 -5.74 -36.93
CA THR A 37 35.22 -7.00 -36.69
C THR A 37 34.94 -7.60 -35.30
N THR A 38 34.30 -8.78 -35.31
CA THR A 38 34.67 -10.06 -34.65
C THR A 38 34.57 -10.24 -33.15
N VAL A 39 33.56 -11.02 -32.76
CA VAL A 39 33.48 -12.19 -31.86
C VAL A 39 34.35 -12.16 -30.59
N ALA A 40 33.68 -12.18 -29.45
CA ALA A 40 33.99 -13.08 -28.34
C ALA A 40 32.71 -13.40 -27.57
N GLU A 41 32.33 -14.63 -27.65
CA GLU A 41 31.32 -15.37 -26.89
C GLU A 41 31.70 -15.35 -25.40
N ALA A 42 30.82 -14.86 -24.55
CA ALA A 42 30.81 -15.18 -23.13
C ALA A 42 29.36 -15.37 -22.71
N GLU A 43 28.96 -16.62 -22.66
CA GLU A 43 27.74 -17.09 -22.06
C GLU A 43 27.76 -16.72 -20.58
N THR A 44 26.96 -15.74 -20.19
CA THR A 44 26.55 -15.57 -18.81
C THR A 44 25.12 -16.09 -18.70
N GLN A 45 25.00 -17.28 -18.15
CA GLN A 45 23.73 -17.87 -17.76
C GLN A 45 23.06 -16.94 -16.75
N VAL A 46 22.00 -16.27 -17.19
CA VAL A 46 21.05 -15.67 -16.29
C VAL A 46 20.15 -16.83 -15.78
N GLU A 47 20.42 -17.27 -14.58
CA GLU A 47 19.51 -18.12 -13.84
C GLU A 47 18.19 -17.34 -13.64
N THR A 48 17.24 -17.62 -14.50
CA THR A 48 15.86 -17.25 -14.27
C THR A 48 15.36 -18.11 -13.12
N LYS A 49 15.40 -17.56 -11.90
CA LYS A 49 14.76 -18.11 -10.74
C LYS A 49 13.26 -18.08 -11.00
N ALA A 50 12.74 -19.22 -11.45
CA ALA A 50 11.32 -19.45 -11.54
C ALA A 50 10.72 -19.23 -10.14
N GLN A 51 9.94 -18.17 -9.97
CA GLN A 51 9.01 -18.05 -8.87
C GLN A 51 8.02 -19.21 -9.05
N ALA A 52 8.09 -20.17 -8.16
CA ALA A 52 7.07 -21.17 -8.01
C ALA A 52 5.79 -20.42 -7.58
N GLU A 53 4.83 -20.35 -8.49
CA GLU A 53 3.45 -20.04 -8.13
C GLU A 53 2.99 -21.16 -7.21
N THR A 54 3.06 -20.93 -5.92
CA THR A 54 2.37 -21.75 -4.94
C THR A 54 0.89 -21.44 -5.11
N GLN A 55 0.18 -22.27 -5.85
CA GLN A 55 -1.26 -22.30 -5.82
C GLN A 55 -1.64 -22.76 -4.41
N THR A 56 -1.88 -21.79 -3.54
CA THR A 56 -2.49 -22.04 -2.24
C THR A 56 -3.93 -22.49 -2.54
N GLU A 57 -4.22 -23.75 -2.18
CA GLU A 57 -5.58 -24.27 -2.25
C GLU A 57 -6.51 -23.31 -1.52
N LYS A 58 -7.59 -22.89 -2.22
CA LYS A 58 -8.67 -22.05 -1.71
C LYS A 58 -9.12 -22.60 -0.35
N PRO A 59 -9.03 -21.82 0.75
CA PRO A 59 -9.69 -22.22 1.98
C PRO A 59 -11.18 -22.34 1.68
N ALA A 60 -11.76 -23.49 2.02
CA ALA A 60 -13.19 -23.76 1.86
C ALA A 60 -13.96 -23.00 2.94
N SER A 61 -14.04 -21.70 2.80
CA SER A 61 -14.92 -20.81 3.57
C SER A 61 -16.12 -20.51 2.69
N ASP A 62 -17.32 -20.76 3.18
CA ASP A 62 -18.57 -20.30 2.52
C ASP A 62 -18.75 -18.77 2.63
N ALA A 63 -17.82 -18.08 3.29
CA ALA A 63 -17.83 -16.64 3.45
C ALA A 63 -17.52 -15.93 2.12
N GLU A 64 -18.18 -14.80 1.89
CA GLU A 64 -18.00 -13.94 0.72
C GLU A 64 -16.54 -13.48 0.54
N PHE A 65 -15.85 -13.26 1.66
CA PHE A 65 -14.43 -12.90 1.68
C PHE A 65 -13.66 -13.79 2.67
N ALA A 66 -12.40 -14.07 2.35
CA ALA A 66 -11.51 -14.78 3.25
C ALA A 66 -10.23 -13.97 3.48
N PHE A 67 -9.74 -14.00 4.72
CA PHE A 67 -8.55 -13.28 5.16
C PHE A 67 -7.63 -14.22 5.92
N GLU A 68 -6.32 -14.08 5.69
CA GLU A 68 -5.27 -14.78 6.41
C GLU A 68 -4.16 -13.78 6.77
N ILE A 69 -3.65 -13.82 7.99
CA ILE A 69 -2.45 -13.08 8.35
C ILE A 69 -1.23 -13.90 7.92
N VAL A 70 -0.47 -13.37 6.96
CA VAL A 70 0.74 -14.01 6.43
C VAL A 70 1.92 -13.70 7.34
N SER A 71 2.09 -12.43 7.72
CA SER A 71 3.18 -11.98 8.57
C SER A 71 2.84 -10.69 9.29
N THR A 72 3.59 -10.41 10.36
CA THR A 72 3.59 -9.13 11.05
C THR A 72 5.01 -8.66 11.25
N ALA A 73 5.23 -7.35 11.16
CA ALA A 73 6.53 -6.73 11.39
C ALA A 73 6.37 -5.34 12.02
N MET A 74 7.35 -4.92 12.81
CA MET A 74 7.41 -3.55 13.31
C MET A 74 8.22 -2.69 12.35
N SER A 75 7.73 -1.48 12.08
CA SER A 75 8.35 -0.46 11.25
C SER A 75 8.17 0.92 11.90
N THR A 76 8.45 1.99 11.18
CA THR A 76 8.22 3.36 11.60
C THR A 76 7.64 4.20 10.47
N ASP A 77 6.84 5.21 10.81
CA ASP A 77 6.40 6.22 9.88
C ASP A 77 7.45 7.33 9.68
N TYR A 78 7.14 8.33 8.85
CA TYR A 78 8.03 9.47 8.57
C TYR A 78 8.29 10.36 9.81
N GLU A 79 7.45 10.30 10.84
CA GLU A 79 7.61 11.00 12.12
C GLU A 79 8.41 10.18 13.14
N GLY A 80 8.75 8.93 12.80
CA GLY A 80 9.42 7.99 13.68
C GLY A 80 8.50 7.31 14.69
N LYS A 81 7.17 7.37 14.49
CA LYS A 81 6.22 6.63 15.32
C LYS A 81 6.23 5.16 14.95
N SER A 82 6.03 4.33 15.95
CA SER A 82 5.97 2.88 15.80
C SER A 82 4.76 2.45 14.97
N VAL A 83 4.99 1.57 14.00
CA VAL A 83 3.97 1.04 13.09
C VAL A 83 4.05 -0.47 13.07
N LEU A 84 2.94 -1.12 13.40
CA LEU A 84 2.72 -2.53 13.10
C LEU A 84 2.30 -2.65 11.64
N VAL A 85 3.08 -3.37 10.86
CA VAL A 85 2.74 -3.76 9.48
C VAL A 85 2.21 -5.17 9.50
N VAL A 86 0.97 -5.35 9.05
CA VAL A 86 0.32 -6.66 8.91
C VAL A 86 0.18 -6.98 7.44
N GLU A 87 0.70 -8.12 7.03
CA GLU A 87 0.56 -8.65 5.68
C GLU A 87 -0.60 -9.64 5.65
N TYR A 88 -1.58 -9.36 4.78
CA TYR A 88 -2.78 -10.17 4.61
C TYR A 88 -2.80 -10.84 3.24
N ASN A 89 -3.27 -12.09 3.20
CA ASN A 89 -3.89 -12.66 2.01
C ASN A 89 -5.38 -12.37 2.06
N PHE A 90 -5.86 -11.58 1.11
CA PHE A 90 -7.28 -11.29 0.92
C PHE A 90 -7.81 -12.06 -0.29
N THR A 91 -8.79 -12.93 -0.10
CA THR A 91 -9.45 -13.71 -1.16
C THR A 91 -10.87 -13.22 -1.38
N ASN A 92 -11.17 -12.82 -2.60
CA ASN A 92 -12.50 -12.46 -3.03
C ASN A 92 -13.26 -13.71 -3.50
N ASN A 93 -14.16 -14.23 -2.66
CA ASN A 93 -15.04 -15.36 -3.01
C ASN A 93 -16.40 -14.90 -3.53
N SER A 94 -16.67 -13.58 -3.56
CA SER A 94 -17.92 -13.00 -4.09
C SER A 94 -18.01 -13.15 -5.61
N ASP A 95 -19.16 -12.82 -6.18
CA ASP A 95 -19.39 -12.80 -7.63
C ASP A 95 -19.02 -11.45 -8.28
N GLU A 96 -18.60 -10.46 -7.47
CA GLU A 96 -18.31 -9.10 -7.93
C GLU A 96 -16.82 -8.74 -7.73
N THR A 97 -16.30 -7.87 -8.61
CA THR A 97 -14.98 -7.27 -8.43
C THR A 97 -15.02 -6.28 -7.27
N THR A 98 -14.05 -6.39 -6.35
CA THR A 98 -13.97 -5.52 -5.18
C THR A 98 -12.51 -5.30 -4.75
N SER A 99 -12.29 -4.39 -3.80
CA SER A 99 -10.99 -4.18 -3.17
C SER A 99 -11.08 -4.39 -1.65
N PHE A 100 -9.93 -4.52 -0.99
CA PHE A 100 -9.86 -4.70 0.46
C PHE A 100 -10.70 -3.66 1.21
N THR A 101 -10.55 -2.38 0.88
CA THR A 101 -11.26 -1.27 1.53
C THR A 101 -12.79 -1.37 1.39
N PHE A 102 -13.28 -1.96 0.29
CA PHE A 102 -14.71 -2.12 0.03
C PHE A 102 -15.27 -3.48 0.44
N ALA A 103 -14.41 -4.44 0.74
CA ALA A 103 -14.81 -5.78 1.18
C ALA A 103 -15.01 -5.87 2.70
N CYS A 104 -14.23 -5.12 3.48
CA CYS A 104 -14.21 -5.32 4.93
C CYS A 104 -13.93 -4.03 5.71
N ARG A 105 -14.10 -4.16 7.03
CA ARG A 105 -13.61 -3.22 8.03
C ARG A 105 -12.57 -3.94 8.87
N ASP A 106 -11.35 -3.47 8.80
CA ASP A 106 -10.23 -3.95 9.61
C ASP A 106 -10.03 -3.05 10.83
N LYS A 107 -9.75 -3.67 11.97
CA LYS A 107 -9.47 -3.02 13.24
C LYS A 107 -8.38 -3.77 13.98
N VAL A 108 -7.48 -3.03 14.57
CA VAL A 108 -6.46 -3.56 15.46
C VAL A 108 -6.60 -2.88 16.82
N PHE A 109 -6.59 -3.66 17.88
CA PHE A 109 -6.67 -3.14 19.24
C PHE A 109 -5.40 -3.51 20.02
N GLN A 110 -4.86 -2.55 20.75
CA GLN A 110 -3.80 -2.80 21.72
C GLN A 110 -4.23 -2.32 23.10
N ASN A 111 -4.15 -3.18 24.10
CA ASN A 111 -4.63 -2.88 25.45
C ASN A 111 -6.11 -2.42 25.49
N GLY A 112 -6.94 -2.93 24.57
CA GLY A 112 -8.35 -2.59 24.45
C GLY A 112 -8.65 -1.24 23.78
N ILE A 113 -7.63 -0.57 23.21
CA ILE A 113 -7.76 0.70 22.50
C ILE A 113 -7.51 0.46 21.03
N GLU A 114 -8.39 0.96 20.14
CA GLU A 114 -8.22 0.87 18.69
C GLU A 114 -6.98 1.64 18.24
N CYS A 115 -6.12 0.96 17.48
CA CYS A 115 -4.94 1.54 16.88
C CYS A 115 -5.31 2.40 15.67
N ASP A 116 -4.65 3.53 15.50
CA ASP A 116 -4.85 4.40 14.35
C ASP A 116 -4.23 3.76 13.10
N SER A 117 -5.00 3.63 12.03
CA SER A 117 -4.56 3.12 10.72
C SER A 117 -4.16 4.23 9.74
N SER A 118 -4.17 5.51 10.16
CA SER A 118 -3.75 6.65 9.35
C SER A 118 -2.22 6.74 9.23
N VAL A 119 -1.58 5.66 8.76
CA VAL A 119 -0.12 5.58 8.61
C VAL A 119 0.32 6.29 7.33
N ILE A 120 1.24 7.25 7.47
CA ILE A 120 1.77 8.03 6.35
C ILE A 120 3.29 7.92 6.31
N GLY A 121 3.85 7.63 5.10
CA GLY A 121 5.29 7.60 4.90
C GLY A 121 6.01 6.49 5.66
N CYS A 122 5.37 5.33 5.77
CA CYS A 122 6.00 4.08 6.15
C CYS A 122 6.40 3.35 4.87
N ASP A 123 7.70 3.11 4.68
CA ASP A 123 8.24 2.52 3.44
C ASP A 123 7.75 1.08 3.21
N ASP A 124 7.30 0.40 4.28
CA ASP A 124 6.79 -0.96 4.22
C ASP A 124 5.30 -1.06 3.88
N VAL A 125 4.58 0.08 3.80
CA VAL A 125 3.14 0.14 3.56
C VAL A 125 2.82 0.99 2.34
N ASP A 126 2.17 0.38 1.35
CA ASP A 126 1.58 1.09 0.21
C ASP A 126 0.05 1.09 0.34
N SER A 127 -0.52 2.21 0.77
CA SER A 127 -1.97 2.35 0.96
C SER A 127 -2.79 2.19 -0.34
N GLN A 128 -2.16 2.32 -1.51
CA GLN A 128 -2.82 2.08 -2.79
C GLN A 128 -3.19 0.61 -2.99
N MET A 129 -2.43 -0.30 -2.37
CA MET A 129 -2.72 -1.75 -2.44
C MET A 129 -4.10 -2.09 -1.88
N GLN A 130 -4.57 -1.35 -0.86
CA GLN A 130 -5.90 -1.56 -0.26
C GLN A 130 -7.05 -1.16 -1.20
N LEU A 131 -6.76 -0.32 -2.21
CA LEU A 131 -7.71 0.16 -3.22
C LEU A 131 -7.64 -0.63 -4.53
N THR A 132 -6.74 -1.63 -4.61
CA THR A 132 -6.60 -2.47 -5.81
C THR A 132 -7.81 -3.38 -5.96
N ASP A 133 -8.49 -3.27 -7.09
CA ASP A 133 -9.62 -4.12 -7.44
C ASP A 133 -9.16 -5.53 -7.78
N ILE A 134 -9.77 -6.54 -7.19
CA ILE A 134 -9.54 -7.94 -7.50
C ILE A 134 -10.83 -8.64 -7.95
N GLN A 135 -10.70 -9.51 -8.93
CA GLN A 135 -11.81 -10.26 -9.52
C GLN A 135 -12.26 -11.42 -8.61
N PRO A 136 -13.48 -11.95 -8.80
CA PRO A 136 -13.95 -13.16 -8.15
C PRO A 136 -12.96 -14.33 -8.26
N GLY A 137 -12.77 -15.02 -7.14
CA GLY A 137 -11.87 -16.18 -7.04
C GLY A 137 -10.38 -15.83 -6.92
N THR A 138 -10.02 -14.54 -6.83
CA THR A 138 -8.62 -14.08 -6.75
C THR A 138 -8.19 -13.89 -5.29
N THR A 139 -6.96 -14.33 -4.98
CA THR A 139 -6.27 -13.98 -3.73
C THR A 139 -5.22 -12.92 -4.02
N TYR A 140 -5.18 -11.88 -3.20
CA TYR A 140 -4.26 -10.75 -3.30
C TYR A 140 -3.56 -10.51 -1.97
N THR A 141 -2.23 -10.43 -1.99
CA THR A 141 -1.43 -10.14 -0.80
C THR A 141 -1.19 -8.64 -0.71
N LEU A 142 -1.52 -8.06 0.45
CA LEU A 142 -1.35 -6.63 0.71
C LEU A 142 -0.85 -6.39 2.13
N LYS A 143 -0.30 -5.18 2.37
CA LYS A 143 0.17 -4.75 3.68
C LYS A 143 -0.64 -3.57 4.17
N VAL A 144 -1.03 -3.64 5.44
CA VAL A 144 -1.73 -2.56 6.15
C VAL A 144 -0.93 -2.17 7.38
N GLY A 145 -0.84 -0.86 7.65
CA GLY A 145 -0.12 -0.32 8.80
C GLY A 145 -1.06 0.18 9.89
N TYR A 146 -0.66 -0.02 11.15
CA TYR A 146 -1.38 0.46 12.33
C TYR A 146 -0.39 1.04 13.34
N HIS A 147 -0.71 2.17 13.97
CA HIS A 147 0.13 2.71 15.04
C HIS A 147 -0.03 1.86 16.31
N ALA A 148 0.96 1.01 16.57
CA ALA A 148 1.00 0.13 17.73
C ALA A 148 2.42 0.09 18.32
N GLU A 149 2.53 -0.19 19.61
CA GLU A 149 3.80 -0.25 20.34
C GLU A 149 4.29 -1.68 20.45
N ALA A 150 5.60 -1.92 20.20
CA ALA A 150 6.20 -3.24 20.34
C ALA A 150 6.16 -3.75 21.78
N GLY A 151 6.08 -5.08 21.94
CA GLY A 151 6.19 -5.77 23.24
C GLY A 151 4.87 -5.95 23.98
N ALA A 152 3.73 -5.67 23.35
CA ALA A 152 2.41 -6.01 23.85
C ALA A 152 1.57 -6.62 22.73
N PRO A 153 0.73 -7.64 23.01
CA PRO A 153 -0.10 -8.26 22.00
C PRO A 153 -1.12 -7.28 21.41
N VAL A 154 -1.55 -7.57 20.20
CA VAL A 154 -2.64 -6.88 19.53
C VAL A 154 -3.74 -7.86 19.12
N ASP A 155 -4.98 -7.40 19.20
CA ASP A 155 -6.14 -8.13 18.69
C ASP A 155 -6.53 -7.57 17.33
N ILE A 156 -6.46 -8.40 16.30
CA ILE A 156 -6.80 -8.05 14.92
C ILE A 156 -8.18 -8.58 14.61
N GLN A 157 -9.07 -7.72 14.13
CA GLN A 157 -10.44 -8.06 13.75
C GLN A 157 -10.73 -7.57 12.34
N ILE A 158 -11.26 -8.45 11.50
CA ILE A 158 -11.76 -8.12 10.16
C ILE A 158 -13.23 -8.54 10.11
N THR A 159 -14.10 -7.58 9.85
CA THR A 159 -15.56 -7.76 9.82
C THR A 159 -16.14 -7.27 8.51
N SER A 160 -17.37 -7.67 8.20
CA SER A 160 -18.11 -7.12 7.05
C SER A 160 -18.31 -5.60 7.22
N LEU A 161 -18.37 -4.87 6.10
CA LEU A 161 -18.69 -3.44 6.11
C LEU A 161 -20.10 -3.16 6.61
N PHE A 162 -21.04 -4.02 6.22
CA PHE A 162 -22.47 -3.87 6.48
C PHE A 162 -23.00 -5.17 7.07
N GLY A 163 -22.85 -5.36 8.37
CA GLY A 163 -23.35 -6.55 9.04
C GLY A 163 -22.49 -6.93 10.24
N ASP A 164 -22.83 -8.09 10.79
CA ASP A 164 -22.19 -8.62 12.01
C ASP A 164 -21.27 -9.82 11.71
N GLU A 165 -20.93 -10.06 10.43
CA GLU A 165 -20.06 -11.17 10.07
C GLU A 165 -18.62 -10.84 10.41
N THR A 166 -17.97 -11.75 11.12
CA THR A 166 -16.53 -11.69 11.41
C THR A 166 -15.79 -12.64 10.47
N TYR A 167 -14.90 -12.11 9.65
CA TYR A 167 -14.09 -12.89 8.73
C TYR A 167 -12.80 -13.39 9.39
N LEU A 168 -12.21 -12.59 10.29
CA LEU A 168 -11.00 -12.92 11.02
C LEU A 168 -11.02 -12.27 12.39
N GLU A 169 -10.61 -13.04 13.41
CA GLU A 169 -10.30 -12.54 14.76
C GLU A 169 -9.08 -13.30 15.27
N GLN A 170 -7.99 -12.58 15.55
CA GLN A 170 -6.73 -13.19 15.95
C GLN A 170 -5.92 -12.27 16.85
N THR A 171 -5.38 -12.80 17.95
CA THR A 171 -4.38 -12.13 18.79
C THR A 171 -2.98 -12.46 18.27
N VAL A 172 -2.14 -11.45 18.15
CA VAL A 172 -0.75 -11.57 17.66
C VAL A 172 0.21 -10.91 18.64
N GLU A 173 1.29 -11.59 18.95
CA GLU A 173 2.41 -11.02 19.73
C GLU A 173 3.31 -10.19 18.80
N ILE A 174 3.69 -8.97 19.24
CA ILE A 174 4.49 -8.03 18.43
C ILE A 174 5.66 -7.42 19.23
#